data_33a54eeedb7b0ce5277f457088c40f62
#
_entry.id   33a54eeedb7b0ce5277f457088c40f62
#
_cell.length_a   1.000
_cell.length_b   1.000
_cell.length_c   1.000
_cell.angle_alpha   90.00
_cell.angle_beta   90.00
_cell.angle_gamma   90.00
#
_symmetry.space_group_name_H-M   'P 1'
#
loop_
_entity.id
_entity.type
_entity.pdbx_description
1 polymer ?
#
loop_
_entity_poly.entity_id
_entity_poly.type
_entity_poly.pdbx_seq_one_letter_code
_entity_poly.pdbx_strand_id
1 'polypeptide(L)'
;YLSTQEIGHFVDDCAIILAEKKLTESKIIDLFWSQRMPANKFFLKMVKRQLFIKRWVKQLYEVNKIIYGGSKFTKENPRTIHGSRDINLTLYKSSKNKEAYFKFTNKETEQGKKFLEKIGLNKTDKFVCLIVRDGKYKEAKWPNHDWSYHNYRNSEIHTYKKGIEELVNKGYWVFRMGNIANKRFNCNHERIIDYSFHSDKSDFLDVWLMANCSFCISTSAGIDTISVAFRRPILILNLIPVADIMSYTEVITYPKRLRYKNDKNYFTLDQCLRNNFYNTKHYEEHDIEIIDLSEDEIKEAII
;
A
#
# COMPACT_ATOMS: atom_id res chain seq x y z
N TYR A 1 -18.89 -7.71 -1.77
CA TYR A 1 -18.49 -6.55 -2.59
C TYR A 1 -17.01 -6.28 -2.45
N LEU A 2 -16.42 -5.49 -3.39
CA LEU A 2 -15.04 -5.06 -3.33
C LEU A 2 -14.94 -3.60 -2.88
N SER A 3 -14.11 -3.32 -1.86
CA SER A 3 -13.82 -1.97 -1.39
C SER A 3 -12.90 -1.24 -2.35
N THR A 4 -13.45 -0.62 -3.38
CA THR A 4 -12.65 -0.03 -4.48
C THR A 4 -12.29 1.43 -4.30
N GLN A 5 -12.77 2.13 -3.27
CA GLN A 5 -12.54 3.57 -3.10
C GLN A 5 -11.16 3.92 -2.53
N GLU A 6 -10.53 3.02 -1.81
CA GLU A 6 -9.16 3.16 -1.30
C GLU A 6 -8.27 2.11 -1.93
N ILE A 7 -7.14 2.53 -2.51
CA ILE A 7 -6.30 1.64 -3.31
C ILE A 7 -5.75 0.46 -2.51
N GLY A 8 -5.32 0.67 -1.27
CA GLY A 8 -4.83 -0.39 -0.41
C GLY A 8 -5.89 -1.46 -0.18
N HIS A 9 -7.07 -1.05 0.27
CA HIS A 9 -8.20 -1.95 0.47
C HIS A 9 -8.59 -2.69 -0.79
N PHE A 10 -8.56 -2.02 -1.93
CA PHE A 10 -8.91 -2.62 -3.20
C PHE A 10 -7.93 -3.70 -3.63
N VAL A 11 -6.64 -3.44 -3.49
CA VAL A 11 -5.59 -4.41 -3.85
C VAL A 11 -5.61 -5.60 -2.91
N ASP A 12 -5.71 -5.35 -1.59
CA ASP A 12 -5.75 -6.40 -0.57
C ASP A 12 -6.93 -7.33 -0.75
N ASP A 13 -8.16 -6.79 -0.89
CA ASP A 13 -9.36 -7.60 -1.13
C ASP A 13 -9.16 -8.53 -2.33
N CYS A 14 -8.66 -8.00 -3.44
CA CYS A 14 -8.45 -8.77 -4.65
C CYS A 14 -7.32 -9.81 -4.50
N ALA A 15 -6.23 -9.45 -3.81
CA ALA A 15 -5.11 -10.35 -3.57
C ALA A 15 -5.52 -11.53 -2.67
N ILE A 16 -6.29 -11.27 -1.61
CA ILE A 16 -6.82 -12.29 -0.71
C ILE A 16 -7.74 -13.25 -1.46
N ILE A 17 -8.69 -12.72 -2.24
CA ILE A 17 -9.62 -13.54 -3.03
C ILE A 17 -8.87 -14.43 -4.02
N LEU A 18 -7.86 -13.91 -4.71
CA LEU A 18 -7.07 -14.69 -5.65
C LEU A 18 -6.18 -15.72 -4.94
N ALA A 19 -5.65 -15.39 -3.75
CA ALA A 19 -4.90 -16.31 -2.92
C ALA A 19 -5.80 -17.48 -2.45
N GLU A 20 -6.99 -17.20 -1.94
CA GLU A 20 -7.97 -18.20 -1.52
C GLU A 20 -8.34 -19.12 -2.69
N LYS A 21 -8.63 -18.55 -3.86
CA LYS A 21 -8.93 -19.37 -5.08
C LYS A 21 -7.81 -20.32 -5.45
N LYS A 22 -6.54 -19.90 -5.33
CA LYS A 22 -5.38 -20.77 -5.58
C LYS A 22 -5.23 -21.88 -4.53
N LEU A 23 -5.61 -21.61 -3.29
CA LEU A 23 -5.48 -22.56 -2.18
C LEU A 23 -6.59 -23.62 -2.16
N THR A 24 -7.81 -23.23 -2.57
CA THR A 24 -9.00 -24.09 -2.43
C THR A 24 -9.30 -24.89 -3.69
N GLU A 25 -8.66 -24.59 -4.83
CA GLU A 25 -8.96 -25.21 -6.15
C GLU A 25 -10.46 -25.23 -6.47
N SER A 26 -11.20 -24.27 -5.92
CA SER A 26 -12.65 -24.23 -5.97
C SER A 26 -13.17 -24.00 -7.40
N LYS A 27 -14.13 -24.83 -7.82
CA LYS A 27 -14.88 -24.65 -9.08
C LYS A 27 -16.00 -23.61 -8.98
N ILE A 28 -16.18 -22.98 -7.81
CA ILE A 28 -17.23 -21.97 -7.57
C ILE A 28 -16.89 -20.68 -8.29
N ILE A 29 -17.86 -20.12 -8.98
CA ILE A 29 -17.76 -18.81 -9.62
C ILE A 29 -18.30 -17.75 -8.66
N ASP A 30 -17.38 -17.00 -8.06
CA ASP A 30 -17.74 -15.86 -7.23
C ASP A 30 -18.12 -14.66 -8.10
N LEU A 31 -19.25 -14.02 -7.76
CA LEU A 31 -19.72 -12.81 -8.42
C LEU A 31 -19.47 -11.60 -7.53
N PHE A 32 -18.90 -10.54 -8.11
CA PHE A 32 -18.54 -9.34 -7.38
C PHE A 32 -19.16 -8.08 -7.97
N TRP A 33 -19.36 -7.06 -7.14
CA TRP A 33 -19.60 -5.69 -7.59
C TRP A 33 -18.62 -4.73 -6.92
N SER A 34 -18.35 -3.62 -7.59
CA SER A 34 -17.50 -2.56 -7.11
C SER A 34 -18.28 -1.29 -6.82
N GLN A 35 -17.76 -0.45 -5.98
CA GLN A 35 -18.25 0.91 -5.77
C GLN A 35 -18.15 1.74 -7.06
N ARG A 36 -18.91 2.84 -7.16
CA ARG A 36 -19.04 3.63 -8.40
C ARG A 36 -17.71 4.24 -8.87
N MET A 37 -16.92 4.75 -7.94
CA MET A 37 -15.65 5.42 -8.23
C MET A 37 -14.49 4.65 -7.60
N PRO A 38 -13.80 3.80 -8.36
CA PRO A 38 -12.63 3.10 -7.87
C PRO A 38 -11.47 4.09 -7.68
N ALA A 39 -10.60 3.81 -6.71
CA ALA A 39 -9.39 4.59 -6.47
C ALA A 39 -8.43 4.58 -7.67
N ASN A 40 -8.47 3.50 -8.47
CA ASN A 40 -7.66 3.35 -9.66
C ASN A 40 -8.44 2.56 -10.72
N LYS A 41 -8.76 3.20 -11.83
CA LYS A 41 -9.56 2.61 -12.93
C LYS A 41 -8.76 1.56 -13.71
N PHE A 42 -7.45 1.75 -13.84
CA PHE A 42 -6.60 0.78 -14.52
C PHE A 42 -6.49 -0.50 -13.71
N PHE A 43 -6.31 -0.43 -12.40
CA PHE A 43 -6.30 -1.60 -11.54
C PHE A 43 -7.64 -2.36 -11.61
N LEU A 44 -8.77 -1.64 -11.61
CA LEU A 44 -10.08 -2.28 -11.81
C LEU A 44 -10.16 -3.02 -13.16
N LYS A 45 -9.63 -2.44 -14.24
CA LYS A 45 -9.54 -3.11 -15.56
C LYS A 45 -8.71 -4.40 -15.46
N MET A 46 -7.58 -4.36 -14.77
CA MET A 46 -6.71 -5.51 -14.56
C MET A 46 -7.40 -6.63 -13.77
N VAL A 47 -8.06 -6.29 -12.67
CA VAL A 47 -8.80 -7.24 -11.81
C VAL A 47 -9.95 -7.91 -12.58
N LYS A 48 -10.67 -7.19 -13.42
CA LYS A 48 -11.77 -7.73 -14.25
C LYS A 48 -11.33 -8.81 -15.25
N ARG A 49 -10.03 -9.00 -15.45
CA ARG A 49 -9.50 -10.12 -16.25
C ARG A 49 -9.53 -11.45 -15.50
N GLN A 50 -9.64 -11.42 -14.18
CA GLN A 50 -9.55 -12.58 -13.31
C GLN A 50 -10.79 -12.79 -12.45
N LEU A 51 -11.50 -11.71 -12.10
CA LEU A 51 -12.70 -11.73 -11.25
C LEU A 51 -13.93 -11.25 -12.05
N PHE A 52 -15.04 -11.91 -11.84
CA PHE A 52 -16.33 -11.53 -12.47
C PHE A 52 -16.95 -10.36 -11.71
N ILE A 53 -16.69 -9.13 -12.16
CA ILE A 53 -17.16 -7.90 -11.52
C ILE A 53 -18.17 -7.20 -12.43
N LYS A 54 -19.43 -7.16 -12.01
CA LYS A 54 -20.51 -6.52 -12.75
C LYS A 54 -21.44 -5.71 -11.81
N ARG A 55 -22.00 -4.60 -12.29
CA ARG A 55 -22.87 -3.74 -11.48
C ARG A 55 -24.16 -4.41 -11.06
N TRP A 56 -24.77 -5.20 -11.93
CA TRP A 56 -26.02 -5.91 -11.68
C TRP A 56 -25.91 -6.97 -10.57
N VAL A 57 -24.71 -7.42 -10.23
CA VAL A 57 -24.49 -8.36 -9.11
C VAL A 57 -24.95 -7.76 -7.78
N LYS A 58 -24.94 -6.42 -7.66
CA LYS A 58 -25.48 -5.76 -6.47
C LYS A 58 -26.98 -6.04 -6.31
N GLN A 59 -27.76 -5.93 -7.39
CA GLN A 59 -29.20 -6.23 -7.35
C GLN A 59 -29.44 -7.71 -6.99
N LEU A 60 -28.65 -8.60 -7.56
CA LEU A 60 -28.73 -10.03 -7.23
C LEU A 60 -28.45 -10.29 -5.74
N TYR A 61 -27.46 -9.60 -5.19
CA TYR A 61 -27.13 -9.68 -3.76
C TYR A 61 -28.30 -9.17 -2.88
N GLU A 62 -28.91 -8.05 -3.23
CA GLU A 62 -30.06 -7.51 -2.47
C GLU A 62 -31.28 -8.46 -2.54
N VAL A 63 -31.55 -9.05 -3.69
CA VAL A 63 -32.60 -10.07 -3.83
C VAL A 63 -32.27 -11.32 -3.00
N ASN A 64 -31.00 -11.76 -3.02
CA ASN A 64 -30.58 -12.94 -2.27
C ASN A 64 -30.75 -12.78 -0.74
N LYS A 65 -30.64 -11.57 -0.21
CA LYS A 65 -30.87 -11.30 1.22
C LYS A 65 -32.27 -11.62 1.71
N ILE A 66 -33.27 -11.47 0.84
CA ILE A 66 -34.69 -11.71 1.19
C ILE A 66 -35.11 -13.18 0.95
N ILE A 67 -34.27 -13.98 0.30
CA ILE A 67 -34.53 -15.39 0.06
C ILE A 67 -34.08 -16.18 1.31
N TYR A 68 -35.00 -17.03 1.80
CA TYR A 68 -34.68 -17.90 2.93
C TYR A 68 -33.46 -18.78 2.64
N GLY A 69 -32.46 -18.72 3.51
CA GLY A 69 -31.16 -19.43 3.33
C GLY A 69 -30.22 -18.79 2.31
N GLY A 70 -30.57 -17.66 1.68
CA GLY A 70 -29.77 -16.97 0.69
C GLY A 70 -28.42 -16.48 1.24
N SER A 71 -28.34 -16.14 2.53
CA SER A 71 -27.10 -15.74 3.20
C SER A 71 -25.97 -16.76 3.08
N LYS A 72 -26.28 -18.04 2.93
CA LYS A 72 -25.29 -19.13 2.72
C LYS A 72 -24.49 -18.96 1.43
N PHE A 73 -25.00 -18.22 0.47
CA PHE A 73 -24.36 -17.95 -0.83
C PHE A 73 -23.74 -16.56 -0.91
N THR A 74 -23.65 -15.85 0.21
CA THR A 74 -22.95 -14.57 0.28
C THR A 74 -21.65 -14.71 1.03
N LYS A 75 -20.60 -14.10 0.47
CA LYS A 75 -19.33 -13.91 1.19
C LYS A 75 -19.23 -12.48 1.68
N GLU A 76 -18.86 -12.31 2.91
CA GLU A 76 -18.48 -11.01 3.43
C GLU A 76 -17.13 -10.56 2.84
N ASN A 77 -16.81 -9.27 3.02
CA ASN A 77 -15.50 -8.78 2.61
C ASN A 77 -14.41 -9.50 3.42
N PRO A 78 -13.36 -10.03 2.79
CA PRO A 78 -12.32 -10.80 3.49
C PRO A 78 -11.73 -10.10 4.71
N ARG A 79 -11.61 -8.77 4.67
CA ARG A 79 -11.08 -7.99 5.79
C ARG A 79 -12.04 -7.79 6.95
N THR A 80 -13.35 -7.98 6.75
CA THR A 80 -14.33 -7.92 7.83
C THR A 80 -14.46 -9.25 8.57
N ILE A 81 -14.19 -10.36 7.88
CA ILE A 81 -14.27 -11.71 8.46
C ILE A 81 -12.98 -12.06 9.20
N HIS A 82 -11.85 -11.77 8.55
CA HIS A 82 -10.54 -12.14 9.04
C HIS A 82 -9.87 -10.91 9.67
N GLY A 83 -9.51 -10.97 10.93
CA GLY A 83 -8.57 -10.04 11.50
C GLY A 83 -7.27 -10.02 10.68
N SER A 84 -6.47 -8.98 10.83
CA SER A 84 -5.21 -8.82 10.08
C SER A 84 -4.30 -10.05 10.15
N ARG A 85 -4.34 -10.80 11.25
CA ARG A 85 -3.58 -12.03 11.46
C ARG A 85 -3.96 -13.14 10.48
N ASP A 86 -5.25 -13.39 10.27
CA ASP A 86 -5.73 -14.45 9.38
C ASP A 86 -5.50 -14.08 7.91
N ILE A 87 -5.64 -12.81 7.58
CA ILE A 87 -5.29 -12.27 6.26
C ILE A 87 -3.81 -12.56 5.96
N ASN A 88 -2.93 -12.25 6.90
CA ASN A 88 -1.50 -12.50 6.77
C ASN A 88 -1.19 -13.99 6.54
N LEU A 89 -1.84 -14.89 7.27
CA LEU A 89 -1.64 -16.32 7.11
C LEU A 89 -2.08 -16.83 5.73
N THR A 90 -3.22 -16.37 5.23
CA THR A 90 -3.70 -16.74 3.88
C THR A 90 -2.74 -16.25 2.81
N LEU A 91 -2.33 -15.00 2.88
CA LEU A 91 -1.36 -14.43 1.94
C LEU A 91 0.01 -15.11 2.05
N TYR A 92 0.46 -15.41 3.26
CA TYR A 92 1.72 -16.14 3.49
C TYR A 92 1.70 -17.52 2.84
N LYS A 93 0.66 -18.32 3.05
CA LYS A 93 0.51 -19.63 2.43
C LYS A 93 0.57 -19.55 0.90
N SER A 94 -0.16 -18.60 0.31
CA SER A 94 -0.14 -18.37 -1.13
C SER A 94 1.22 -17.83 -1.63
N SER A 95 2.01 -17.14 -0.77
CA SER A 95 3.30 -16.57 -1.17
C SER A 95 4.35 -17.61 -1.56
N LYS A 96 4.23 -18.86 -1.10
CA LYS A 96 5.15 -19.95 -1.45
C LYS A 96 5.34 -20.12 -2.95
N ASN A 97 4.35 -19.75 -3.75
CA ASN A 97 4.42 -19.90 -5.22
C ASN A 97 5.17 -18.75 -5.93
N LYS A 98 5.72 -17.76 -5.22
CA LYS A 98 6.48 -16.60 -5.76
C LYS A 98 5.87 -15.86 -6.96
N GLU A 99 4.66 -16.21 -7.40
CA GLU A 99 3.98 -15.57 -8.51
C GLU A 99 3.21 -14.33 -8.08
N ALA A 100 3.26 -13.30 -8.91
CA ALA A 100 2.40 -12.14 -8.74
C ALA A 100 0.92 -12.50 -8.95
N TYR A 101 0.03 -11.89 -8.19
CA TYR A 101 -1.42 -12.11 -8.33
C TYR A 101 -1.98 -11.55 -9.63
N PHE A 102 -1.35 -10.51 -10.17
CA PHE A 102 -1.79 -9.80 -11.37
C PHE A 102 -0.70 -9.79 -12.44
N LYS A 103 -1.12 -9.69 -13.71
CA LYS A 103 -0.19 -9.66 -14.85
C LYS A 103 -0.56 -8.51 -15.80
N PHE A 104 0.46 -7.84 -16.31
CA PHE A 104 0.32 -6.87 -17.40
C PHE A 104 0.23 -7.61 -18.75
N THR A 105 -0.45 -7.02 -19.71
CA THR A 105 -0.36 -7.42 -21.11
C THR A 105 0.95 -6.93 -21.72
N ASN A 106 1.38 -7.51 -22.83
CA ASN A 106 2.58 -7.05 -23.55
C ASN A 106 2.50 -5.57 -23.92
N LYS A 107 1.32 -5.11 -24.37
CA LYS A 107 1.08 -3.69 -24.71
C LYS A 107 1.27 -2.77 -23.50
N GLU A 108 0.77 -3.18 -22.33
CA GLU A 108 0.91 -2.42 -21.07
C GLU A 108 2.37 -2.42 -20.61
N THR A 109 3.06 -3.54 -20.75
CA THR A 109 4.50 -3.61 -20.44
C THR A 109 5.31 -2.65 -21.31
N GLU A 110 5.08 -2.66 -22.62
CA GLU A 110 5.76 -1.75 -23.54
C GLU A 110 5.40 -0.27 -23.30
N GLN A 111 4.17 0.03 -22.92
CA GLN A 111 3.75 1.38 -22.56
C GLN A 111 4.53 1.90 -21.33
N GLY A 112 4.70 1.06 -20.31
CA GLY A 112 5.47 1.43 -19.12
C GLY A 112 6.97 1.63 -19.42
N LYS A 113 7.57 0.76 -20.24
CA LYS A 113 8.97 0.91 -20.67
C LYS A 113 9.19 2.21 -21.45
N LYS A 114 8.28 2.55 -22.38
CA LYS A 114 8.34 3.81 -23.13
C LYS A 114 8.28 5.03 -22.22
N PHE A 115 7.52 4.97 -21.14
CA PHE A 115 7.54 6.05 -20.14
C PHE A 115 8.92 6.18 -19.50
N LEU A 116 9.54 5.08 -19.07
CA LEU A 116 10.89 5.12 -18.49
C LEU A 116 11.92 5.67 -19.49
N GLU A 117 11.89 5.21 -20.75
CA GLU A 117 12.76 5.71 -21.82
C GLU A 117 12.56 7.23 -22.06
N LYS A 118 11.31 7.69 -22.06
CA LYS A 118 10.96 9.13 -22.22
C LYS A 118 11.61 10.02 -21.16
N ILE A 119 11.73 9.54 -19.94
CA ILE A 119 12.32 10.30 -18.82
C ILE A 119 13.82 10.03 -18.63
N GLY A 120 14.44 9.26 -19.52
CA GLY A 120 15.89 9.06 -19.57
C GLY A 120 16.40 7.76 -18.92
N LEU A 121 15.53 6.85 -18.42
CA LEU A 121 16.00 5.56 -17.93
C LEU A 121 16.36 4.63 -19.10
N ASN A 122 17.52 3.99 -18.98
CA ASN A 122 17.96 2.93 -19.87
C ASN A 122 17.36 1.57 -19.44
N LYS A 123 17.39 0.59 -20.34
CA LYS A 123 16.84 -0.76 -20.07
C LYS A 123 17.50 -1.49 -18.89
N THR A 124 18.73 -1.15 -18.58
CA THR A 124 19.52 -1.73 -17.48
C THR A 124 19.37 -0.99 -16.17
N ASP A 125 18.80 0.22 -16.22
CA ASP A 125 18.63 1.05 -15.02
C ASP A 125 17.60 0.44 -14.07
N LYS A 126 17.89 0.55 -12.79
CA LYS A 126 17.00 0.12 -11.71
C LYS A 126 16.33 1.32 -11.06
N PHE A 127 15.10 1.14 -10.65
CA PHE A 127 14.40 2.21 -9.92
C PHE A 127 13.69 1.71 -8.68
N VAL A 128 13.50 2.63 -7.76
CA VAL A 128 12.85 2.44 -6.46
C VAL A 128 11.63 3.36 -6.38
N CYS A 129 10.55 2.88 -5.79
CA CYS A 129 9.40 3.71 -5.46
C CYS A 129 9.46 4.13 -3.99
N LEU A 130 9.37 5.43 -3.73
CA LEU A 130 9.32 6.02 -2.41
C LEU A 130 7.91 6.52 -2.10
N ILE A 131 7.34 6.12 -0.97
CA ILE A 131 6.05 6.56 -0.49
C ILE A 131 6.20 7.07 0.93
N VAL A 132 5.96 8.35 1.13
CA VAL A 132 5.92 8.96 2.47
C VAL A 132 4.54 9.54 2.69
N ARG A 133 3.84 9.06 3.71
CA ARG A 133 2.48 9.46 4.04
C ARG A 133 2.46 10.84 4.68
N ASP A 134 1.60 11.73 4.19
CA ASP A 134 1.41 13.09 4.70
C ASP A 134 -0.05 13.47 5.00
N GLY A 135 -0.98 12.52 4.94
CA GLY A 135 -2.42 12.77 5.21
C GLY A 135 -3.20 13.49 4.10
N LYS A 136 -2.54 14.26 3.24
CA LYS A 136 -3.15 15.18 2.26
C LYS A 136 -4.14 14.52 1.30
N TYR A 137 -3.88 13.28 0.91
CA TYR A 137 -4.78 12.52 0.04
C TYR A 137 -6.18 12.35 0.64
N LYS A 138 -6.27 12.01 1.93
CA LYS A 138 -7.56 11.81 2.60
C LYS A 138 -8.31 13.13 2.78
N GLU A 139 -7.61 14.18 3.19
CA GLU A 139 -8.17 15.53 3.33
C GLU A 139 -8.76 16.03 2.00
N ALA A 140 -8.04 15.88 0.89
CA ALA A 140 -8.50 16.32 -0.41
C ALA A 140 -9.68 15.50 -0.94
N LYS A 141 -9.71 14.20 -0.65
CA LYS A 141 -10.76 13.30 -1.16
C LYS A 141 -12.05 13.39 -0.36
N TRP A 142 -11.96 13.65 0.93
CA TRP A 142 -13.10 13.76 1.85
C TRP A 142 -12.92 14.97 2.78
N PRO A 143 -13.08 16.20 2.25
CA PRO A 143 -12.74 17.44 2.98
C PRO A 143 -13.63 17.72 4.20
N ASN A 144 -14.82 17.12 4.27
CA ASN A 144 -15.75 17.28 5.38
C ASN A 144 -15.54 16.27 6.51
N HIS A 145 -14.48 15.47 6.45
CA HIS A 145 -14.18 14.47 7.48
C HIS A 145 -12.88 14.83 8.19
N ASP A 146 -12.90 14.78 9.53
CA ASP A 146 -11.69 14.98 10.32
C ASP A 146 -10.79 13.73 10.23
N TRP A 147 -9.60 13.90 9.66
CA TRP A 147 -8.60 12.85 9.48
C TRP A 147 -7.46 12.92 10.49
N SER A 148 -7.52 13.84 11.46
CA SER A 148 -6.47 14.08 12.45
C SER A 148 -6.14 12.83 13.29
N TYR A 149 -7.15 11.97 13.49
CA TYR A 149 -6.96 10.72 14.22
C TYR A 149 -5.93 9.76 13.58
N HIS A 150 -5.55 10.00 12.32
CA HIS A 150 -4.52 9.24 11.61
C HIS A 150 -3.15 9.91 11.58
N ASN A 151 -2.98 11.09 12.19
CA ASN A 151 -1.73 11.86 12.12
C ASN A 151 -0.52 11.13 12.71
N TYR A 152 -0.75 10.23 13.68
CA TYR A 152 0.31 9.37 14.24
C TYR A 152 1.10 8.60 13.18
N ARG A 153 0.53 8.35 11.99
CA ARG A 153 1.15 7.62 10.87
C ARG A 153 1.89 8.51 9.87
N ASN A 154 1.74 9.83 9.96
CA ASN A 154 2.38 10.73 9.01
C ASN A 154 3.89 10.80 9.25
N SER A 155 4.65 11.09 8.19
CA SER A 155 6.10 11.31 8.23
C SER A 155 6.48 12.45 7.30
N GLU A 156 7.61 13.11 7.57
CA GLU A 156 8.09 14.26 6.82
C GLU A 156 8.98 13.82 5.65
N ILE A 157 8.61 14.19 4.42
CA ILE A 157 9.30 13.74 3.20
C ILE A 157 10.79 14.12 3.15
N HIS A 158 11.18 15.27 3.72
CA HIS A 158 12.58 15.71 3.65
C HIS A 158 13.51 14.93 4.56
N THR A 159 13.03 14.23 5.57
CA THR A 159 13.88 13.34 6.37
C THR A 159 14.40 12.13 5.58
N TYR A 160 13.83 11.86 4.41
CA TYR A 160 14.27 10.79 3.51
C TYR A 160 15.38 11.21 2.55
N LYS A 161 15.71 12.51 2.48
CA LYS A 161 16.60 13.08 1.46
C LYS A 161 17.96 12.41 1.44
N LYS A 162 18.66 12.32 2.57
CA LYS A 162 19.99 11.70 2.66
C LYS A 162 20.01 10.25 2.15
N GLY A 163 19.01 9.45 2.52
CA GLY A 163 18.90 8.06 2.07
C GLY A 163 18.63 7.95 0.58
N ILE A 164 17.81 8.86 0.03
CA ILE A 164 17.48 8.89 -1.40
C ILE A 164 18.69 9.34 -2.24
N GLU A 165 19.44 10.33 -1.79
CA GLU A 165 20.69 10.74 -2.45
C GLU A 165 21.71 9.60 -2.48
N GLU A 166 21.80 8.80 -1.42
CA GLU A 166 22.68 7.63 -1.40
C GLU A 166 22.23 6.53 -2.38
N LEU A 167 20.93 6.29 -2.54
CA LEU A 167 20.42 5.37 -3.57
C LEU A 167 20.79 5.83 -4.97
N VAL A 168 20.69 7.12 -5.23
CA VAL A 168 21.07 7.70 -6.52
C VAL A 168 22.58 7.54 -6.76
N ASN A 169 23.43 7.75 -5.75
CA ASN A 169 24.87 7.51 -5.82
C ASN A 169 25.18 6.03 -6.13
N LYS A 170 24.34 5.10 -5.67
CA LYS A 170 24.41 3.66 -6.01
C LYS A 170 23.81 3.32 -7.41
N GLY A 171 23.39 4.32 -8.16
CA GLY A 171 22.90 4.17 -9.54
C GLY A 171 21.40 3.93 -9.69
N TYR A 172 20.63 3.99 -8.63
CA TYR A 172 19.17 3.85 -8.71
C TYR A 172 18.51 5.15 -9.16
N TRP A 173 17.38 5.00 -9.86
CA TRP A 173 16.41 6.06 -10.02
C TRP A 173 15.38 5.97 -8.90
N VAL A 174 14.84 7.10 -8.46
CA VAL A 174 13.85 7.14 -7.39
C VAL A 174 12.61 7.88 -7.85
N PHE A 175 11.45 7.21 -7.76
CA PHE A 175 10.15 7.82 -8.00
C PHE A 175 9.46 8.07 -6.66
N ARG A 176 9.27 9.34 -6.30
CA ARG A 176 8.42 9.67 -5.17
C ARG A 176 6.97 9.57 -5.62
N MET A 177 6.31 8.52 -5.14
CA MET A 177 4.93 8.17 -5.47
C MET A 177 3.92 8.94 -4.61
N GLY A 178 2.68 8.98 -5.07
CA GLY A 178 1.55 9.53 -4.35
C GLY A 178 0.52 10.14 -5.30
N ASN A 179 -0.75 10.06 -4.95
CA ASN A 179 -1.79 10.66 -5.78
C ASN A 179 -1.92 12.17 -5.53
N ILE A 180 -1.97 12.56 -4.27
CA ILE A 180 -1.96 13.97 -3.84
C ILE A 180 -0.95 14.05 -2.71
N ALA A 181 -0.05 15.02 -2.76
CA ALA A 181 0.97 15.24 -1.77
C ALA A 181 0.98 16.70 -1.32
N ASN A 182 1.29 16.92 -0.05
CA ASN A 182 1.30 18.26 0.55
C ASN A 182 2.48 19.10 0.06
N LYS A 183 3.68 18.50 0.08
CA LYS A 183 4.93 19.19 -0.24
C LYS A 183 5.62 18.49 -1.41
N ARG A 184 6.29 19.28 -2.27
CA ARG A 184 7.22 18.75 -3.25
C ARG A 184 8.44 18.15 -2.57
N PHE A 185 9.00 17.13 -3.18
CA PHE A 185 10.29 16.60 -2.77
C PHE A 185 11.40 17.42 -3.44
N ASN A 186 11.87 18.44 -2.75
CA ASN A 186 12.90 19.35 -3.25
C ASN A 186 14.27 18.67 -3.23
N CYS A 187 14.51 17.80 -4.19
CA CYS A 187 15.79 17.20 -4.44
C CYS A 187 16.14 17.40 -5.91
N ASN A 188 17.13 18.24 -6.19
CA ASN A 188 17.47 18.62 -7.56
C ASN A 188 18.51 17.63 -8.14
N HIS A 189 18.01 16.47 -8.59
CA HIS A 189 18.83 15.45 -9.25
C HIS A 189 18.02 14.77 -10.36
N GLU A 190 18.61 14.57 -11.54
CA GLU A 190 17.93 14.01 -12.72
C GLU A 190 17.30 12.63 -12.48
N ARG A 191 17.89 11.81 -11.60
CA ARG A 191 17.41 10.47 -11.26
C ARG A 191 16.36 10.46 -10.15
N ILE A 192 15.92 11.62 -9.66
CA ILE A 192 14.89 11.74 -8.64
C ILE A 192 13.65 12.38 -9.27
N ILE A 193 12.62 11.59 -9.44
CA ILE A 193 11.37 12.01 -10.07
C ILE A 193 10.29 12.17 -8.99
N ASP A 194 9.86 13.40 -8.74
CA ASP A 194 8.68 13.66 -7.92
C ASP A 194 7.41 13.35 -8.70
N TYR A 195 7.14 12.04 -8.86
CA TYR A 195 6.05 11.53 -9.69
C TYR A 195 4.67 12.00 -9.21
N SER A 196 4.50 12.32 -7.94
CA SER A 196 3.25 12.90 -7.42
C SER A 196 2.82 14.17 -8.15
N PHE A 197 3.77 14.92 -8.70
CA PHE A 197 3.55 16.17 -9.43
C PHE A 197 3.92 16.08 -10.92
N HIS A 198 4.13 14.87 -11.43
CA HIS A 198 4.53 14.67 -12.82
C HIS A 198 3.35 14.81 -13.79
N SER A 199 3.56 15.43 -14.97
CA SER A 199 2.52 15.67 -15.98
C SER A 199 1.94 14.38 -16.57
N ASP A 200 2.75 13.33 -16.73
CA ASP A 200 2.32 12.03 -17.29
C ASP A 200 1.67 11.10 -16.26
N LYS A 201 1.46 11.58 -15.04
CA LYS A 201 0.83 10.79 -13.98
C LYS A 201 -0.52 10.23 -14.42
N SER A 202 -0.74 8.96 -14.14
CA SER A 202 -1.96 8.25 -14.55
C SER A 202 -2.22 7.01 -13.69
N ASP A 203 -3.47 6.56 -13.63
CA ASP A 203 -3.87 5.32 -12.99
C ASP A 203 -3.05 4.11 -13.45
N PHE A 204 -2.65 4.09 -14.73
CA PHE A 204 -1.80 3.05 -15.29
C PHE A 204 -0.38 3.11 -14.72
N LEU A 205 0.26 4.25 -14.77
CA LEU A 205 1.63 4.42 -14.29
C LEU A 205 1.74 4.28 -12.76
N ASP A 206 0.73 4.68 -12.01
CA ASP A 206 0.65 4.42 -10.57
C ASP A 206 0.82 2.93 -10.27
N VAL A 207 0.09 2.08 -11.00
CA VAL A 207 0.17 0.62 -10.82
C VAL A 207 1.45 0.06 -11.43
N TRP A 208 1.83 0.52 -12.62
CA TRP A 208 2.95 -0.05 -13.35
C TRP A 208 4.29 0.21 -12.67
N LEU A 209 4.53 1.42 -12.18
CA LEU A 209 5.75 1.78 -11.44
C LEU A 209 5.87 0.97 -10.14
N MET A 210 4.81 0.94 -9.34
CA MET A 210 4.79 0.16 -8.09
C MET A 210 5.01 -1.34 -8.31
N ALA A 211 4.53 -1.87 -9.44
CA ALA A 211 4.66 -3.27 -9.79
C ALA A 211 6.03 -3.66 -10.36
N ASN A 212 6.78 -2.72 -10.91
CA ASN A 212 8.04 -2.99 -11.61
C ASN A 212 9.28 -2.38 -10.93
N CYS A 213 9.12 -1.69 -9.79
CA CYS A 213 10.26 -1.20 -9.02
C CYS A 213 11.16 -2.35 -8.54
N SER A 214 12.44 -2.08 -8.31
CA SER A 214 13.37 -3.04 -7.71
C SER A 214 12.93 -3.37 -6.29
N PHE A 215 12.55 -2.37 -5.54
CA PHE A 215 11.91 -2.46 -4.22
C PHE A 215 11.13 -1.18 -3.94
N CYS A 216 10.28 -1.22 -2.93
CA CYS A 216 9.50 -0.08 -2.48
C CYS A 216 9.95 0.36 -1.10
N ILE A 217 10.11 1.67 -0.89
CA ILE A 217 10.28 2.28 0.43
C ILE A 217 8.95 2.94 0.80
N SER A 218 8.38 2.60 1.94
CA SER A 218 7.07 3.08 2.34
C SER A 218 6.99 3.40 3.84
N THR A 219 6.04 4.23 4.20
CA THR A 219 5.60 4.44 5.59
C THR A 219 4.27 3.72 5.87
N SER A 220 4.02 2.58 5.24
CA SER A 220 2.76 1.84 5.31
C SER A 220 1.56 2.66 4.80
N ALA A 221 1.56 2.96 3.50
CA ALA A 221 0.49 3.68 2.81
C ALA A 221 -0.18 2.79 1.77
N GLY A 222 -1.49 2.94 1.58
CA GLY A 222 -2.28 1.99 0.79
C GLY A 222 -1.78 1.66 -0.62
N ILE A 223 -1.01 2.52 -1.27
CA ILE A 223 -0.48 2.24 -2.63
C ILE A 223 0.65 1.19 -2.62
N ASP A 224 1.34 0.99 -1.50
CA ASP A 224 2.41 -0.01 -1.37
C ASP A 224 1.91 -1.45 -1.48
N THR A 225 0.61 -1.67 -1.21
CA THR A 225 -0.03 -2.97 -1.41
C THR A 225 0.07 -3.46 -2.86
N ILE A 226 0.22 -2.55 -3.83
CA ILE A 226 0.50 -2.93 -5.24
C ILE A 226 1.84 -3.63 -5.33
N SER A 227 2.91 -3.08 -4.72
CA SER A 227 4.23 -3.73 -4.69
C SER A 227 4.16 -5.10 -4.03
N VAL A 228 3.43 -5.24 -2.93
CA VAL A 228 3.17 -6.54 -2.28
C VAL A 228 2.50 -7.52 -3.24
N ALA A 229 1.41 -7.11 -3.90
CA ALA A 229 0.65 -7.95 -4.81
C ALA A 229 1.48 -8.38 -6.04
N PHE A 230 2.48 -7.58 -6.43
CA PHE A 230 3.44 -7.89 -7.51
C PHE A 230 4.77 -8.49 -7.00
N ARG A 231 4.82 -8.90 -5.74
CA ARG A 231 6.00 -9.57 -5.13
C ARG A 231 7.28 -8.74 -5.19
N ARG A 232 7.17 -7.44 -5.00
CA ARG A 232 8.33 -6.57 -4.85
C ARG A 232 8.73 -6.47 -3.38
N PRO A 233 10.02 -6.54 -3.07
CA PRO A 233 10.50 -6.30 -1.71
C PRO A 233 10.09 -4.93 -1.21
N ILE A 234 9.79 -4.83 0.08
CA ILE A 234 9.39 -3.58 0.72
C ILE A 234 10.28 -3.28 1.93
N LEU A 235 10.75 -2.03 2.00
CA LEU A 235 11.32 -1.44 3.20
C LEU A 235 10.26 -0.50 3.81
N ILE A 236 9.77 -0.83 5.00
CA ILE A 236 8.83 0.02 5.73
C ILE A 236 9.57 0.77 6.81
N LEU A 237 9.53 2.10 6.73
CA LEU A 237 10.14 3.01 7.71
C LEU A 237 9.03 3.75 8.45
N ASN A 238 9.26 4.04 9.72
CA ASN A 238 8.29 4.71 10.56
C ASN A 238 6.94 3.99 10.66
N LEU A 239 6.96 2.63 10.71
CA LEU A 239 5.74 1.86 10.91
C LEU A 239 5.14 2.11 12.30
N ILE A 240 3.83 2.33 12.32
CA ILE A 240 3.02 2.37 13.53
C ILE A 240 1.56 2.05 13.17
N PRO A 241 0.84 1.20 13.95
CA PRO A 241 1.32 0.43 15.11
C PRO A 241 2.17 -0.80 14.71
N VAL A 242 2.99 -1.27 15.64
CA VAL A 242 3.91 -2.40 15.39
C VAL A 242 3.18 -3.71 15.06
N ALA A 243 1.95 -3.88 15.55
CA ALA A 243 1.12 -5.05 15.22
C ALA A 243 0.75 -5.17 13.73
N ASP A 244 0.92 -4.09 12.95
CA ASP A 244 0.64 -4.09 11.51
C ASP A 244 1.85 -4.56 10.65
N ILE A 245 2.89 -5.15 11.28
CA ILE A 245 4.03 -5.74 10.55
C ILE A 245 3.53 -6.84 9.60
N MET A 246 3.88 -6.71 8.33
CA MET A 246 3.55 -7.71 7.32
C MET A 246 4.44 -8.95 7.48
N SER A 247 3.85 -10.14 7.39
CA SER A 247 4.57 -11.42 7.51
C SER A 247 4.50 -12.28 6.24
N TYR A 248 3.81 -11.80 5.21
CA TYR A 248 3.47 -12.55 4.00
C TYR A 248 4.20 -12.08 2.73
N THR A 249 5.16 -11.19 2.87
CA THR A 249 5.98 -10.67 1.78
C THR A 249 7.43 -10.48 2.22
N GLU A 250 8.33 -10.24 1.27
CA GLU A 250 9.70 -9.81 1.57
C GLU A 250 9.68 -8.38 2.10
N VAL A 251 9.81 -8.22 3.41
CA VAL A 251 9.73 -6.94 4.10
C VAL A 251 10.81 -6.79 5.15
N ILE A 252 11.39 -5.60 5.19
CA ILE A 252 12.20 -5.10 6.31
C ILE A 252 11.43 -3.94 6.92
N THR A 253 11.29 -3.91 8.23
CA THR A 253 10.48 -2.93 8.92
C THR A 253 11.23 -2.25 10.06
N TYR A 254 11.25 -0.93 10.04
CA TYR A 254 11.73 -0.09 11.12
C TYR A 254 10.55 0.72 11.69
N PRO A 255 10.09 0.42 12.91
CA PRO A 255 8.97 1.11 13.52
C PRO A 255 9.36 2.50 14.02
N LYS A 256 8.37 3.39 14.18
CA LYS A 256 8.52 4.58 15.04
C LYS A 256 8.82 4.15 16.46
N ARG A 257 9.54 4.97 17.19
CA ARG A 257 9.80 4.75 18.60
C ARG A 257 8.69 5.36 19.42
N LEU A 258 8.36 4.70 20.52
CA LEU A 258 7.39 5.18 21.50
C LEU A 258 8.07 5.32 22.86
N ARG A 259 7.66 6.33 23.62
CA ARG A 259 8.02 6.48 25.04
C ARG A 259 6.93 7.24 25.78
N TYR A 260 6.89 7.12 27.09
CA TYR A 260 6.11 8.07 27.87
C TYR A 260 6.77 9.45 27.84
N LYS A 261 5.99 10.52 27.83
CA LYS A 261 6.51 11.91 27.74
C LYS A 261 7.51 12.26 28.85
N ASN A 262 7.35 11.65 30.03
CA ASN A 262 8.20 11.88 31.20
C ASN A 262 9.30 10.82 31.35
N ASP A 263 9.47 9.89 30.39
CA ASP A 263 10.50 8.85 30.42
C ASP A 263 11.52 9.09 29.30
N LYS A 264 12.78 8.77 29.59
CA LYS A 264 13.86 8.80 28.58
C LYS A 264 13.98 7.49 27.80
N ASN A 265 13.43 6.41 28.32
CA ASN A 265 13.56 5.07 27.74
C ASN A 265 12.46 4.85 26.68
N TYR A 266 12.86 4.27 25.56
CA TYR A 266 11.91 3.82 24.54
C TYR A 266 11.19 2.54 24.97
N PHE A 267 9.98 2.35 24.49
CA PHE A 267 9.20 1.15 24.72
C PHE A 267 9.92 -0.08 24.15
N THR A 268 9.85 -1.15 24.90
CA THR A 268 10.17 -2.50 24.41
C THR A 268 9.10 -2.96 23.42
N LEU A 269 9.38 -4.00 22.65
CA LEU A 269 8.39 -4.60 21.72
C LEU A 269 7.09 -4.97 22.45
N ASP A 270 7.19 -5.58 23.64
CA ASP A 270 6.02 -5.94 24.45
C ASP A 270 5.19 -4.71 24.84
N GLN A 271 5.82 -3.62 25.24
CA GLN A 271 5.14 -2.36 25.54
C GLN A 271 4.48 -1.76 24.29
N CYS A 272 5.14 -1.81 23.13
CA CYS A 272 4.53 -1.37 21.86
C CYS A 272 3.28 -2.19 21.52
N LEU A 273 3.31 -3.51 21.73
CA LEU A 273 2.17 -4.39 21.46
C LEU A 273 1.00 -4.17 22.43
N ARG A 274 1.27 -3.87 23.69
CA ARG A 274 0.23 -3.52 24.68
C ARG A 274 -0.40 -2.15 24.41
N ASN A 275 0.37 -1.20 23.90
CA ASN A 275 -0.08 0.16 23.54
C ASN A 275 -0.32 0.29 22.05
N ASN A 276 -0.97 -0.72 21.46
CA ASN A 276 -1.25 -0.80 20.03
C ASN A 276 -2.49 0.03 19.65
N PHE A 277 -2.35 1.36 19.62
CA PHE A 277 -3.44 2.27 19.32
C PHE A 277 -3.55 2.59 17.82
N TYR A 278 -4.78 2.82 17.36
CA TYR A 278 -5.12 3.17 15.97
C TYR A 278 -5.68 4.58 15.84
N ASN A 279 -5.42 5.44 16.83
CA ASN A 279 -5.91 6.82 16.86
C ASN A 279 -4.89 7.72 17.55
N THR A 280 -4.56 8.85 16.95
CA THR A 280 -3.63 9.86 17.49
C THR A 280 -4.01 10.26 18.92
N LYS A 281 -5.30 10.51 19.16
CA LYS A 281 -5.82 10.92 20.46
C LYS A 281 -5.54 9.90 21.57
N HIS A 282 -5.58 8.59 21.27
CA HIS A 282 -5.29 7.56 22.27
C HIS A 282 -3.82 7.59 22.73
N TYR A 283 -2.87 7.89 21.83
CA TYR A 283 -1.47 8.09 22.23
C TYR A 283 -1.33 9.31 23.13
N GLU A 284 -2.04 10.41 22.82
CA GLU A 284 -2.05 11.64 23.62
C GLU A 284 -2.65 11.43 25.00
N GLU A 285 -3.79 10.74 25.11
CA GLU A 285 -4.49 10.40 26.35
C GLU A 285 -3.68 9.49 27.28
N HIS A 286 -2.75 8.73 26.75
CA HIS A 286 -1.86 7.86 27.51
C HIS A 286 -0.47 8.47 27.74
N ASP A 287 -0.30 9.75 27.47
CA ASP A 287 0.98 10.46 27.57
C ASP A 287 2.14 9.79 26.80
N ILE A 288 1.82 9.21 25.65
CA ILE A 288 2.80 8.55 24.79
C ILE A 288 3.26 9.51 23.70
N GLU A 289 4.57 9.69 23.63
CA GLU A 289 5.26 10.42 22.55
C GLU A 289 5.62 9.46 21.41
N ILE A 290 5.32 9.86 20.17
CA ILE A 290 5.63 9.13 18.95
C ILE A 290 6.83 9.81 18.29
N ILE A 291 7.91 9.08 18.08
CA ILE A 291 9.18 9.61 17.59
C ILE A 291 9.53 8.94 16.27
N ASP A 292 9.63 9.74 15.21
CA ASP A 292 10.06 9.28 13.89
C ASP A 292 11.56 8.92 13.91
N LEU A 293 11.97 8.08 12.99
CA LEU A 293 13.38 7.83 12.70
C LEU A 293 14.04 9.14 12.23
N SER A 294 15.25 9.38 12.67
CA SER A 294 16.08 10.50 12.20
C SER A 294 16.51 10.31 10.74
N GLU A 295 16.96 11.37 10.09
CA GLU A 295 17.49 11.31 8.71
C GLU A 295 18.63 10.30 8.56
N ASP A 296 19.51 10.20 9.55
CA ASP A 296 20.65 9.30 9.53
C ASP A 296 20.21 7.84 9.71
N GLU A 297 19.26 7.56 10.61
CA GLU A 297 18.66 6.24 10.78
C GLU A 297 17.89 5.80 9.52
N ILE A 298 17.17 6.70 8.88
CA ILE A 298 16.50 6.44 7.59
C ILE A 298 17.53 6.12 6.52
N LYS A 299 18.62 6.88 6.45
CA LYS A 299 19.73 6.62 5.52
C LYS A 299 20.33 5.24 5.76
N GLU A 300 20.69 4.90 7.00
CA GLU A 300 21.26 3.58 7.35
C GLU A 300 20.33 2.42 7.00
N ALA A 301 19.02 2.60 7.21
CA ALA A 301 18.03 1.58 6.88
C ALA A 301 17.84 1.38 5.36
N ILE A 302 18.13 2.38 4.53
CA ILE A 302 18.01 2.34 3.07
C ILE A 302 19.25 1.73 2.39
N ILE A 303 20.43 1.81 3.00
CA ILE A 303 21.70 1.33 2.44
C ILE A 303 21.89 -0.17 2.62
#